data_d9d71af79bf4a20fc636dc7a35b92438
#
_entry.id   d9d71af79bf4a20fc636dc7a35b92438
#
_cell.length_a   1.000
_cell.length_b   1.000
_cell.length_c   1.000
_cell.angle_alpha   90.00
_cell.angle_beta   90.00
_cell.angle_gamma   90.00
#
_symmetry.space_group_name_H-M   'P 1'
#
loop_
_entity.id
_entity.type
_entity.pdbx_description
1 polymer ?
#
loop_
_entity_poly.entity_id
_entity_poly.type
_entity_poly.pdbx_seq_one_letter_code
_entity_poly.pdbx_strand_id
1 'polypeptide(L)'
;MSPENLSEEKRRLFESEPSFEVDFPDYEHPDNEEELPKVIAMMKNNGIDEDEMEDLDQNNIEMMLEIVGEEKEDREDLIEDIDIHTIKLKVKYGSPRPYEISDEIESTTDTDDSPSFPSGHAMEAYALAKILGKQYPDKEEELMKLAGKISLSRVRMGNHYP
;
A
#
# COMPACT_ATOMS: atom_id res chain seq x y z
N MET A 1 -12.25 11.22 -5.39
CA MET A 1 -12.00 12.18 -4.28
C MET A 1 -11.39 13.46 -4.84
N SER A 2 -11.80 14.61 -4.34
CA SER A 2 -11.15 15.88 -4.69
C SER A 2 -9.82 16.02 -3.95
N PRO A 3 -8.76 16.52 -4.59
CA PRO A 3 -7.48 16.79 -3.91
C PRO A 3 -7.60 17.70 -2.68
N GLU A 4 -8.62 18.56 -2.66
CA GLU A 4 -8.89 19.47 -1.53
C GLU A 4 -9.26 18.75 -0.23
N ASN A 5 -9.74 17.51 -0.33
CA ASN A 5 -10.12 16.68 0.83
C ASN A 5 -8.94 15.86 1.39
N LEU A 6 -7.77 15.95 0.77
CA LEU A 6 -6.55 15.29 1.27
C LEU A 6 -5.97 16.05 2.46
N SER A 7 -5.24 15.32 3.34
CA SER A 7 -4.40 15.95 4.34
C SER A 7 -3.37 16.89 3.69
N GLU A 8 -2.81 17.81 4.45
CA GLU A 8 -1.78 18.75 3.96
C GLU A 8 -0.57 18.00 3.36
N GLU A 9 -0.08 16.96 4.03
CA GLU A 9 1.02 16.14 3.53
C GLU A 9 0.68 15.43 2.21
N LYS A 10 -0.50 14.81 2.13
CA LYS A 10 -0.96 14.12 0.91
C LYS A 10 -1.19 15.10 -0.23
N ARG A 11 -1.71 16.30 0.05
CA ARG A 11 -1.87 17.36 -0.95
C ARG A 11 -0.52 17.82 -1.49
N ARG A 12 0.47 18.00 -0.62
CA ARG A 12 1.84 18.35 -1.03
C ARG A 12 2.41 17.29 -1.99
N LEU A 13 2.24 16.02 -1.66
CA LEU A 13 2.65 14.92 -2.55
C LEU A 13 1.90 14.94 -3.88
N PHE A 14 0.59 15.17 -3.84
CA PHE A 14 -0.24 15.24 -5.06
C PHE A 14 0.19 16.38 -6.00
N GLU A 15 0.58 17.52 -5.46
CA GLU A 15 1.04 18.70 -6.21
C GLU A 15 2.51 18.58 -6.64
N SER A 16 3.26 17.61 -6.13
CA SER A 16 4.66 17.39 -6.46
C SER A 16 4.81 16.64 -7.78
N GLU A 17 5.97 16.85 -8.44
CA GLU A 17 6.36 16.08 -9.61
C GLU A 17 7.36 14.99 -9.21
N PRO A 18 7.17 13.74 -9.67
CA PRO A 18 8.14 12.68 -9.41
C PRO A 18 9.42 12.91 -10.21
N SER A 19 10.53 12.32 -9.76
CA SER A 19 11.82 12.42 -10.45
C SER A 19 11.82 11.73 -11.82
N PHE A 20 10.92 10.77 -12.02
CA PHE A 20 10.68 10.13 -13.32
C PHE A 20 9.19 9.83 -13.47
N GLU A 21 8.73 9.89 -14.70
CA GLU A 21 7.35 9.56 -15.03
C GLU A 21 7.20 8.06 -15.26
N VAL A 22 6.07 7.52 -14.85
CA VAL A 22 5.64 6.15 -15.12
C VAL A 22 4.30 6.21 -15.84
N ASP A 23 4.23 5.58 -17.00
CA ASP A 23 2.99 5.42 -17.74
C ASP A 23 2.26 4.17 -17.21
N PHE A 24 1.33 4.39 -16.29
CA PHE A 24 0.53 3.30 -15.75
C PHE A 24 -0.56 2.92 -16.74
N PRO A 25 -0.72 1.62 -17.03
CA PRO A 25 -1.84 1.17 -17.85
C PRO A 25 -3.17 1.49 -17.17
N ASP A 26 -4.20 1.73 -17.97
CA ASP A 26 -5.54 1.87 -17.43
C ASP A 26 -5.95 0.56 -16.74
N TYR A 27 -6.43 0.69 -15.52
CA TYR A 27 -6.87 -0.43 -14.70
C TYR A 27 -8.39 -0.38 -14.54
N GLU A 28 -9.05 -1.45 -14.98
CA GLU A 28 -10.47 -1.63 -14.73
C GLU A 28 -10.66 -2.17 -13.31
N HIS A 29 -11.12 -1.31 -12.44
CA HIS A 29 -11.28 -1.65 -11.03
C HIS A 29 -12.41 -2.65 -10.85
N PRO A 30 -12.20 -3.79 -10.14
CA PRO A 30 -13.28 -4.70 -9.80
C PRO A 30 -14.39 -3.98 -9.01
N ASP A 31 -15.62 -4.49 -9.09
CA ASP A 31 -16.72 -3.97 -8.28
C ASP A 31 -16.39 -4.18 -6.79
N ASN A 32 -16.29 -3.09 -6.05
CA ASN A 32 -15.94 -3.12 -4.64
C ASN A 32 -16.93 -3.96 -3.81
N GLU A 33 -18.22 -3.94 -4.15
CA GLU A 33 -19.25 -4.73 -3.46
C GLU A 33 -19.04 -6.23 -3.69
N GLU A 34 -18.59 -6.64 -4.87
CA GLU A 34 -18.26 -8.03 -5.18
C GLU A 34 -17.03 -8.53 -4.43
N GLU A 35 -16.12 -7.63 -4.08
CA GLU A 35 -14.89 -7.96 -3.35
C GLU A 35 -15.08 -8.02 -1.82
N LEU A 36 -16.14 -7.40 -1.27
CA LEU A 36 -16.39 -7.36 0.17
C LEU A 36 -16.42 -8.74 0.86
N PRO A 37 -17.06 -9.79 0.30
CA PRO A 37 -17.05 -11.12 0.94
C PRO A 37 -15.63 -11.69 1.11
N LYS A 38 -14.72 -11.39 0.19
CA LYS A 38 -13.31 -11.81 0.28
C LYS A 38 -12.60 -11.09 1.42
N VAL A 39 -12.83 -9.79 1.58
CA VAL A 39 -12.27 -9.00 2.70
C VAL A 39 -12.75 -9.58 4.03
N ILE A 40 -14.05 -9.80 4.18
CA ILE A 40 -14.65 -10.37 5.40
C ILE A 40 -14.04 -11.74 5.70
N ALA A 41 -13.94 -12.62 4.71
CA ALA A 41 -13.34 -13.94 4.88
C ALA A 41 -11.87 -13.87 5.33
N MET A 42 -11.08 -12.97 4.74
CA MET A 42 -9.67 -12.79 5.09
C MET A 42 -9.49 -12.20 6.50
N MET A 43 -10.36 -11.30 6.92
CA MET A 43 -10.35 -10.78 8.29
C MET A 43 -10.66 -11.86 9.33
N LYS A 44 -11.65 -12.71 9.06
CA LYS A 44 -12.06 -13.83 9.95
C LYS A 44 -10.98 -14.91 10.05
N ASN A 45 -10.24 -15.16 8.98
CA ASN A 45 -9.20 -16.18 8.90
C ASN A 45 -7.80 -15.58 9.11
N ASN A 46 -7.71 -14.44 9.78
CA ASN A 46 -6.46 -13.78 10.06
C ASN A 46 -5.61 -14.61 11.02
N GLY A 47 -4.48 -15.16 10.53
CA GLY A 47 -3.52 -15.94 11.32
C GLY A 47 -2.29 -15.16 11.77
N ILE A 48 -2.30 -13.84 11.61
CA ILE A 48 -1.20 -12.94 11.98
C ILE A 48 -1.49 -12.37 13.37
N ASP A 49 -0.50 -12.42 14.28
CA ASP A 49 -0.64 -11.80 15.59
C ASP A 49 -0.60 -10.26 15.52
N GLU A 50 -1.04 -9.59 16.60
CA GLU A 50 -1.15 -8.13 16.63
C GLU A 50 0.20 -7.43 16.48
N ASP A 51 1.28 -7.96 17.08
CA ASP A 51 2.61 -7.36 16.99
C ASP A 51 3.16 -7.46 15.57
N GLU A 52 2.99 -8.60 14.92
CA GLU A 52 3.37 -8.78 13.51
C GLU A 52 2.54 -7.88 12.59
N MET A 53 1.25 -7.74 12.86
CA MET A 53 0.36 -6.86 12.10
C MET A 53 0.80 -5.39 12.20
N GLU A 54 1.16 -4.95 13.41
CA GLU A 54 1.67 -3.60 13.66
C GLU A 54 2.99 -3.34 12.92
N ASP A 55 3.92 -4.31 12.93
CA ASP A 55 5.17 -4.20 12.18
C ASP A 55 4.94 -4.09 10.68
N LEU A 56 4.05 -4.90 10.12
CA LEU A 56 3.70 -4.85 8.70
C LEU A 56 3.03 -3.51 8.32
N ASP A 57 2.31 -2.89 9.25
CA ASP A 57 1.65 -1.60 9.05
C ASP A 57 2.63 -0.42 9.16
N GLN A 58 3.44 -0.37 10.22
CA GLN A 58 4.25 0.79 10.57
C GLN A 58 5.69 0.73 10.05
N ASN A 59 6.24 -0.46 9.87
CA ASN A 59 7.64 -0.68 9.53
C ASN A 59 7.86 -1.41 8.20
N ASN A 60 6.88 -1.38 7.31
CA ASN A 60 6.93 -2.11 6.03
C ASN A 60 8.16 -1.76 5.18
N ILE A 61 8.50 -0.49 5.08
CA ILE A 61 9.66 -0.03 4.28
C ILE A 61 10.96 -0.49 4.93
N GLU A 62 11.09 -0.28 6.23
CA GLU A 62 12.27 -0.67 6.99
C GLU A 62 12.50 -2.19 6.92
N MET A 63 11.43 -2.98 7.02
CA MET A 63 11.50 -4.44 6.89
C MET A 63 12.00 -4.87 5.51
N MET A 64 11.54 -4.21 4.44
CA MET A 64 11.99 -4.48 3.08
C MET A 64 13.47 -4.16 2.91
N LEU A 65 13.91 -3.00 3.39
CA LEU A 65 15.29 -2.55 3.26
C LEU A 65 16.27 -3.35 4.11
N GLU A 66 15.85 -3.82 5.29
CA GLU A 66 16.67 -4.68 6.14
C GLU A 66 17.13 -5.96 5.44
N ILE A 67 16.31 -6.52 4.55
CA ILE A 67 16.66 -7.73 3.76
C ILE A 67 17.97 -7.52 2.98
N VAL A 68 18.22 -6.32 2.50
CA VAL A 68 19.41 -5.96 1.69
C VAL A 68 20.44 -5.15 2.48
N GLY A 69 20.23 -4.93 3.78
CA GLY A 69 21.15 -4.20 4.64
C GLY A 69 21.16 -2.69 4.40
N GLU A 70 20.07 -2.13 3.92
CA GLU A 70 19.90 -0.68 3.69
C GLU A 70 18.98 -0.07 4.74
N GLU A 71 19.07 1.25 4.91
CA GLU A 71 18.23 2.05 5.78
C GLU A 71 17.32 2.96 4.94
N LYS A 72 16.24 3.45 5.54
CA LYS A 72 15.25 4.30 4.87
C LYS A 72 15.88 5.56 4.28
N GLU A 73 16.84 6.14 4.99
CA GLU A 73 17.59 7.33 4.57
C GLU A 73 18.35 7.12 3.24
N ASP A 74 18.74 5.88 2.93
CA ASP A 74 19.40 5.53 1.69
C ASP A 74 18.49 5.61 0.46
N ARG A 75 17.17 5.62 0.68
CA ARG A 75 16.14 5.52 -0.37
C ARG A 75 15.04 6.57 -0.27
N GLU A 76 15.26 7.67 0.42
CA GLU A 76 14.23 8.71 0.63
C GLU A 76 13.62 9.22 -0.68
N ASP A 77 14.45 9.54 -1.68
CA ASP A 77 13.97 10.05 -2.96
C ASP A 77 13.12 9.04 -3.72
N LEU A 78 13.52 7.77 -3.69
CA LEU A 78 12.75 6.69 -4.32
C LEU A 78 11.41 6.48 -3.62
N ILE A 79 11.39 6.48 -2.31
CA ILE A 79 10.17 6.30 -1.51
C ILE A 79 9.22 7.47 -1.78
N GLU A 80 9.72 8.69 -1.80
CA GLU A 80 8.90 9.87 -2.13
C GLU A 80 8.29 9.77 -3.53
N ASP A 81 9.05 9.34 -4.53
CA ASP A 81 8.53 9.12 -5.88
C ASP A 81 7.41 8.08 -5.91
N ILE A 82 7.56 6.97 -5.18
CA ILE A 82 6.52 5.94 -5.06
C ILE A 82 5.25 6.55 -4.45
N ASP A 83 5.39 7.34 -3.39
CA ASP A 83 4.28 7.95 -2.69
C ASP A 83 3.56 9.02 -3.55
N ILE A 84 4.31 9.79 -4.35
CA ILE A 84 3.73 10.74 -5.31
C ILE A 84 2.87 10.02 -6.34
N HIS A 85 3.40 8.96 -6.96
CA HIS A 85 2.62 8.16 -7.91
C HIS A 85 1.39 7.53 -7.27
N THR A 86 1.54 7.02 -6.06
CA THR A 86 0.45 6.39 -5.30
C THR A 86 -0.70 7.37 -5.07
N ILE A 87 -0.43 8.57 -4.57
CA ILE A 87 -1.49 9.54 -4.27
C ILE A 87 -2.19 10.05 -5.54
N LYS A 88 -1.46 10.21 -6.64
CA LYS A 88 -2.04 10.58 -7.92
C LYS A 88 -3.01 9.51 -8.44
N LEU A 89 -2.65 8.24 -8.32
CA LEU A 89 -3.55 7.13 -8.67
C LEU A 89 -4.76 7.05 -7.74
N LYS A 90 -4.59 7.27 -6.44
CA LYS A 90 -5.69 7.29 -5.48
C LYS A 90 -6.73 8.35 -5.82
N VAL A 91 -6.31 9.54 -6.18
CA VAL A 91 -7.21 10.62 -6.61
C VAL A 91 -7.88 10.27 -7.93
N LYS A 92 -7.15 9.70 -8.89
CA LYS A 92 -7.67 9.27 -10.19
C LYS A 92 -8.82 8.27 -10.06
N TYR A 93 -8.65 7.24 -9.24
CA TYR A 93 -9.63 6.17 -9.10
C TYR A 93 -10.71 6.45 -8.05
N GLY A 94 -10.39 7.18 -6.98
CA GLY A 94 -11.36 7.58 -5.94
C GLY A 94 -12.09 6.43 -5.26
N SER A 95 -11.47 5.25 -5.15
CA SER A 95 -12.10 4.05 -4.63
C SER A 95 -12.38 4.15 -3.12
N PRO A 96 -13.61 3.83 -2.65
CA PRO A 96 -13.90 3.84 -1.23
C PRO A 96 -13.23 2.68 -0.49
N ARG A 97 -12.96 2.86 0.80
CA ARG A 97 -12.43 1.82 1.68
C ARG A 97 -13.50 0.76 1.97
N PRO A 98 -13.12 -0.51 2.24
CA PRO A 98 -14.09 -1.55 2.57
C PRO A 98 -15.01 -1.17 3.74
N TYR A 99 -14.47 -0.57 4.80
CA TYR A 99 -15.25 -0.15 5.98
C TYR A 99 -16.21 1.03 5.71
N GLU A 100 -16.00 1.78 4.61
CA GLU A 100 -16.88 2.88 4.20
C GLU A 100 -18.17 2.38 3.53
N ILE A 101 -18.14 1.19 2.95
CA ILE A 101 -19.29 0.62 2.22
C ILE A 101 -19.92 -0.61 2.87
N SER A 102 -19.36 -1.10 3.98
CA SER A 102 -19.92 -2.23 4.72
C SER A 102 -19.76 -2.05 6.23
N ASP A 103 -20.87 -2.08 6.95
CA ASP A 103 -20.90 -2.03 8.41
C ASP A 103 -20.35 -3.31 9.07
N GLU A 104 -20.19 -4.40 8.30
CA GLU A 104 -19.59 -5.65 8.79
C GLU A 104 -18.08 -5.58 8.90
N ILE A 105 -17.45 -4.54 8.32
CA ILE A 105 -16.02 -4.35 8.30
C ILE A 105 -15.65 -3.18 9.21
N GLU A 106 -14.84 -3.47 10.23
CA GLU A 106 -14.24 -2.47 11.09
C GLU A 106 -12.72 -2.52 10.88
N SER A 107 -12.13 -1.38 10.52
CA SER A 107 -10.67 -1.30 10.37
C SER A 107 -9.99 -1.54 11.71
N THR A 108 -8.95 -2.38 11.71
CA THR A 108 -8.16 -2.68 12.91
C THR A 108 -7.03 -1.68 13.15
N THR A 109 -6.82 -0.77 12.22
CA THR A 109 -5.79 0.28 12.30
C THR A 109 -6.36 1.63 11.89
N ASP A 110 -5.74 2.71 12.35
CA ASP A 110 -6.05 4.03 11.86
C ASP A 110 -5.60 4.16 10.39
N THR A 111 -6.51 4.62 9.55
CA THR A 111 -6.22 4.92 8.15
C THR A 111 -6.33 6.42 7.91
N ASP A 112 -5.56 6.91 6.95
CA ASP A 112 -5.75 8.27 6.49
C ASP A 112 -7.02 8.41 5.63
N ASP A 113 -7.43 9.63 5.35
CA ASP A 113 -8.63 9.94 4.57
C ASP A 113 -8.43 9.77 3.04
N SER A 114 -7.36 9.09 2.62
CA SER A 114 -7.10 8.85 1.20
C SER A 114 -7.89 7.65 0.67
N PRO A 115 -8.23 7.64 -0.65
CA PRO A 115 -8.92 6.52 -1.27
C PRO A 115 -8.20 5.18 -1.12
N SER A 116 -8.99 4.09 -1.27
CA SER A 116 -8.49 2.72 -1.05
C SER A 116 -7.47 2.25 -2.08
N PHE A 117 -7.63 2.60 -3.35
CA PHE A 117 -6.81 2.05 -4.43
C PHE A 117 -5.91 3.10 -5.08
N PRO A 118 -4.64 2.78 -5.32
CA PRO A 118 -3.93 1.59 -4.83
C PRO A 118 -3.56 1.69 -3.34
N SER A 119 -3.24 0.56 -2.71
CA SER A 119 -2.69 0.55 -1.37
C SER A 119 -1.28 1.14 -1.35
N GLY A 120 -1.04 2.15 -0.51
CA GLY A 120 0.29 2.75 -0.35
C GLY A 120 1.33 1.75 0.11
N HIS A 121 1.03 0.94 1.12
CA HIS A 121 1.92 -0.11 1.61
C HIS A 121 2.24 -1.15 0.53
N ALA A 122 1.26 -1.57 -0.27
CA ALA A 122 1.48 -2.50 -1.36
C ALA A 122 2.35 -1.88 -2.47
N MET A 123 2.10 -0.64 -2.83
CA MET A 123 2.90 0.10 -3.82
C MET A 123 4.36 0.21 -3.39
N GLU A 124 4.61 0.65 -2.15
CA GLU A 124 5.95 0.74 -1.58
C GLU A 124 6.65 -0.62 -1.57
N ALA A 125 5.98 -1.65 -1.05
CA ALA A 125 6.56 -2.98 -0.92
C ALA A 125 6.91 -3.61 -2.27
N TYR A 126 5.99 -3.61 -3.24
CA TYR A 126 6.25 -4.22 -4.55
C TYR A 126 7.24 -3.41 -5.39
N ALA A 127 7.19 -2.09 -5.35
CA ALA A 127 8.18 -1.25 -6.04
C ALA A 127 9.59 -1.49 -5.49
N LEU A 128 9.74 -1.50 -4.17
CA LEU A 128 11.02 -1.83 -3.52
C LEU A 128 11.48 -3.25 -3.85
N ALA A 129 10.58 -4.24 -3.80
CA ALA A 129 10.92 -5.62 -4.14
C ALA A 129 11.45 -5.74 -5.56
N LYS A 130 10.86 -5.06 -6.52
CA LYS A 130 11.31 -5.07 -7.92
C LYS A 130 12.64 -4.35 -8.12
N ILE A 131 12.81 -3.20 -7.54
CA ILE A 131 14.03 -2.39 -7.70
C ILE A 131 15.21 -3.04 -6.96
N LEU A 132 15.02 -3.40 -5.70
CA LEU A 132 16.05 -4.05 -4.89
C LEU A 132 16.37 -5.46 -5.40
N GLY A 133 15.38 -6.19 -5.89
CA GLY A 133 15.58 -7.52 -6.49
C GLY A 133 16.47 -7.51 -7.70
N LYS A 134 16.47 -6.44 -8.50
CA LYS A 134 17.41 -6.24 -9.62
C LYS A 134 18.83 -5.93 -9.14
N GLN A 135 18.95 -5.18 -8.05
CA GLN A 135 20.26 -4.81 -7.48
C GLN A 135 20.85 -5.92 -6.62
N TYR A 136 20.00 -6.72 -5.98
CA TYR A 136 20.36 -7.84 -5.10
C TYR A 136 19.62 -9.11 -5.55
N PRO A 137 20.02 -9.73 -6.69
CA PRO A 137 19.28 -10.85 -7.28
C PRO A 137 19.10 -12.07 -6.36
N ASP A 138 20.04 -12.31 -5.45
CA ASP A 138 19.97 -13.37 -4.44
C ASP A 138 18.91 -13.13 -3.35
N LYS A 139 18.39 -11.91 -3.26
CA LYS A 139 17.34 -11.51 -2.32
C LYS A 139 15.96 -11.33 -2.94
N GLU A 140 15.85 -11.45 -4.26
CA GLU A 140 14.59 -11.16 -4.97
C GLU A 140 13.41 -11.98 -4.44
N GLU A 141 13.59 -13.28 -4.23
CA GLU A 141 12.52 -14.16 -3.74
C GLU A 141 12.04 -13.75 -2.34
N GLU A 142 12.96 -13.47 -1.43
CA GLU A 142 12.66 -13.02 -0.07
C GLU A 142 11.94 -11.67 -0.05
N LEU A 143 12.38 -10.73 -0.90
CA LEU A 143 11.74 -9.42 -1.07
C LEU A 143 10.31 -9.54 -1.60
N MET A 144 10.09 -10.35 -2.63
CA MET A 144 8.75 -10.57 -3.19
C MET A 144 7.81 -11.25 -2.21
N LYS A 145 8.32 -12.20 -1.44
CA LYS A 145 7.55 -12.89 -0.40
C LYS A 145 7.09 -11.95 0.70
N LEU A 146 7.97 -11.06 1.17
CA LEU A 146 7.62 -10.06 2.16
C LEU A 146 6.63 -9.03 1.60
N ALA A 147 6.82 -8.59 0.35
CA ALA A 147 5.87 -7.68 -0.31
C ALA A 147 4.46 -8.28 -0.39
N GLY A 148 4.33 -9.55 -0.73
CA GLY A 148 3.06 -10.26 -0.70
C GLY A 148 2.42 -10.30 0.68
N LYS A 149 3.21 -10.55 1.72
CA LYS A 149 2.76 -10.57 3.12
C LYS A 149 2.25 -9.18 3.57
N ILE A 150 2.99 -8.12 3.25
CA ILE A 150 2.58 -6.74 3.53
C ILE A 150 1.25 -6.42 2.83
N SER A 151 1.15 -6.73 1.55
CA SER A 151 -0.07 -6.47 0.75
C SER A 151 -1.29 -7.19 1.31
N LEU A 152 -1.18 -8.47 1.65
CA LEU A 152 -2.27 -9.25 2.24
C LEU A 152 -2.68 -8.74 3.63
N SER A 153 -1.73 -8.24 4.41
CA SER A 153 -2.04 -7.67 5.73
C SER A 153 -3.04 -6.51 5.63
N ARG A 154 -2.97 -5.72 4.55
CA ARG A 154 -3.87 -4.57 4.33
C ARG A 154 -5.33 -5.01 4.14
N VAL A 155 -5.53 -6.15 3.49
CA VAL A 155 -6.88 -6.73 3.33
C VAL A 155 -7.37 -7.30 4.67
N ARG A 156 -6.52 -7.99 5.41
CA ARG A 156 -6.84 -8.57 6.72
C ARG A 156 -7.15 -7.52 7.78
N MET A 157 -6.64 -6.30 7.62
CA MET A 157 -6.97 -5.14 8.46
C MET A 157 -8.31 -4.49 8.10
N GLY A 158 -8.94 -4.87 6.98
CA GLY A 158 -10.16 -4.26 6.49
C GLY A 158 -9.97 -2.90 5.79
N ASN A 159 -8.74 -2.56 5.42
CA ASN A 159 -8.38 -1.26 4.87
C ASN A 159 -8.38 -1.22 3.33
N HIS A 160 -8.20 -2.37 2.70
CA HIS A 160 -8.08 -2.53 1.26
C HIS A 160 -8.76 -3.80 0.75
N TYR A 161 -8.99 -3.84 -0.56
CA TYR A 161 -9.49 -5.02 -1.27
C TYR A 161 -8.33 -5.92 -1.71
N PRO A 162 -8.58 -7.22 -1.98
CA PRO A 162 -7.59 -8.15 -2.52
C PRO A 162 -6.97 -7.72 -3.83
#